data_123448913417398c082af20c3befe88c
#
_entry.id   123448913417398c082af20c3befe88c
#
_cell.length_a   1.000
_cell.length_b   1.000
_cell.length_c   1.000
_cell.angle_alpha   90.00
_cell.angle_beta   90.00
_cell.angle_gamma   90.00
#
_symmetry.space_group_name_H-M   'P 1'
#
loop_
_entity.id
_entity.type
_entity.pdbx_description
1 polymer ?
#
loop_
_entity_poly.entity_id
_entity_poly.type
_entity_poly.pdbx_seq_one_letter_code
_entity_poly.pdbx_strand_id
1 'polypeptide(L)'
;MSPFNLTETSSFHALEITVLSCEDLRINGRSVKKNTCVVARTDPLNFRETTTDTEGGSYPSWNQKLALDMSIRETCITLEVHCRTLSVDRIIGSARMPVSDFMGGYFPEGYLSFLSYRLKDPKGYENGIINVSVRLRAPEYLARKKKVILPEHKCSTSQPALALPAIDGKNYDGVDWDSCSKY
;
A
#
# COMPACT_ATOMS: atom_id res chain seq x y z
N MET A 1 26.96 28.13 -27.31
CA MET A 1 26.26 26.87 -27.53
C MET A 1 26.06 26.22 -26.16
N SER A 2 24.88 26.40 -25.57
CA SER A 2 24.55 25.83 -24.25
C SER A 2 23.99 24.44 -24.47
N PRO A 3 24.40 23.41 -23.71
CA PRO A 3 23.78 22.11 -23.80
C PRO A 3 22.42 22.19 -23.15
N PHE A 4 21.37 21.90 -23.93
CA PHE A 4 20.05 21.67 -23.42
C PHE A 4 20.11 20.41 -22.55
N ASN A 5 20.05 20.59 -21.23
CA ASN A 5 19.71 19.52 -20.31
C ASN A 5 18.25 19.13 -20.55
N LEU A 6 18.03 18.15 -21.40
CA LEU A 6 16.79 17.37 -21.43
C LEU A 6 16.73 16.64 -20.10
N THR A 7 15.92 17.14 -19.18
CA THR A 7 15.44 16.35 -18.04
C THR A 7 14.67 15.18 -18.66
N GLU A 8 15.28 14.00 -18.69
CA GLU A 8 14.58 12.76 -18.99
C GLU A 8 13.43 12.63 -17.98
N THR A 9 12.23 12.99 -18.40
CA THR A 9 11.02 12.68 -17.68
C THR A 9 10.92 11.16 -17.66
N SER A 10 11.15 10.55 -16.51
CA SER A 10 11.04 9.12 -16.33
C SER A 10 9.68 8.65 -16.90
N SER A 11 9.73 7.76 -17.88
CA SER A 11 8.55 7.17 -18.51
C SER A 11 7.86 6.14 -17.61
N PHE A 12 8.32 6.00 -16.37
CA PHE A 12 7.89 4.99 -15.42
C PHE A 12 7.60 5.59 -14.05
N HIS A 13 6.61 5.05 -13.38
CA HIS A 13 6.32 5.26 -11.97
C HIS A 13 6.87 4.09 -11.16
N ALA A 14 7.62 4.36 -10.10
CA ALA A 14 8.00 3.34 -9.14
C ALA A 14 6.80 3.00 -8.24
N LEU A 15 6.33 1.76 -8.32
CA LEU A 15 5.16 1.25 -7.64
C LEU A 15 5.58 0.30 -6.51
N GLU A 16 4.96 0.44 -5.35
CA GLU A 16 5.10 -0.48 -4.23
C GLU A 16 3.75 -1.11 -3.95
N ILE A 17 3.65 -2.42 -4.14
CA ILE A 17 2.46 -3.21 -3.81
C ILE A 17 2.82 -4.11 -2.63
N THR A 18 2.05 -4.07 -1.55
CA THR A 18 2.13 -5.09 -0.50
C THR A 18 0.96 -6.04 -0.67
N VAL A 19 1.28 -7.30 -0.96
CA VAL A 19 0.28 -8.36 -1.00
C VAL A 19 0.03 -8.80 0.44
N LEU A 20 -1.17 -8.57 0.94
CA LEU A 20 -1.54 -8.83 2.33
C LEU A 20 -2.00 -10.27 2.50
N SER A 21 -3.12 -10.62 1.88
CA SER A 21 -3.77 -11.93 2.04
C SER A 21 -4.71 -12.24 0.88
N CYS A 22 -5.15 -13.48 0.83
CA CYS A 22 -6.33 -13.87 0.08
C CYS A 22 -7.35 -14.58 0.98
N GLU A 23 -8.60 -14.61 0.53
CA GLU A 23 -9.71 -15.20 1.25
C GLU A 23 -10.53 -16.10 0.34
N ASP A 24 -10.98 -17.25 0.88
CA ASP A 24 -11.84 -18.23 0.24
C ASP A 24 -11.36 -18.73 -1.14
N LEU A 25 -10.06 -19.02 -1.26
CA LEU A 25 -9.50 -19.57 -2.48
C LEU A 25 -9.95 -21.02 -2.71
N ARG A 26 -10.32 -21.34 -3.96
CA ARG A 26 -10.81 -22.66 -4.35
C ARG A 26 -10.15 -23.16 -5.63
N ILE A 27 -10.06 -24.47 -5.78
CA ILE A 27 -9.67 -25.15 -7.01
C ILE A 27 -10.79 -26.14 -7.35
N ASN A 28 -11.47 -25.92 -8.49
CA ASN A 28 -12.61 -26.73 -8.91
C ASN A 28 -13.69 -26.86 -7.81
N GLY A 29 -14.01 -25.75 -7.12
CA GLY A 29 -14.99 -25.70 -6.05
C GLY A 29 -14.55 -26.25 -4.70
N ARG A 30 -13.33 -26.79 -4.59
CA ARG A 30 -12.76 -27.31 -3.34
C ARG A 30 -11.77 -26.32 -2.76
N SER A 31 -11.74 -26.20 -1.43
CA SER A 31 -10.77 -25.37 -0.71
C SER A 31 -9.33 -25.71 -1.08
N VAL A 32 -8.52 -24.68 -1.30
CA VAL A 32 -7.07 -24.82 -1.50
C VAL A 32 -6.44 -25.31 -0.20
N LYS A 33 -5.48 -26.22 -0.31
CA LYS A 33 -4.85 -26.79 0.89
C LYS A 33 -3.56 -26.08 1.28
N LYS A 34 -2.71 -25.71 0.30
CA LYS A 34 -1.39 -25.13 0.53
C LYS A 34 -0.71 -24.67 -0.76
N ASN A 35 0.48 -24.07 -0.60
CA ASN A 35 1.42 -23.72 -1.66
C ASN A 35 0.87 -22.68 -2.64
N THR A 36 0.42 -21.55 -2.09
CA THR A 36 -0.04 -20.42 -2.88
C THR A 36 0.98 -19.29 -2.91
N CYS A 37 1.09 -18.61 -4.03
CA CYS A 37 1.85 -17.37 -4.18
C CYS A 37 1.08 -16.40 -5.08
N VAL A 38 1.46 -15.13 -5.05
CA VAL A 38 0.86 -14.09 -5.88
C VAL A 38 1.91 -13.51 -6.81
N VAL A 39 1.55 -13.38 -8.07
CA VAL A 39 2.32 -12.67 -9.10
C VAL A 39 1.61 -11.35 -9.40
N ALA A 40 2.29 -10.23 -9.18
CA ALA A 40 1.85 -8.91 -9.60
C ALA A 40 2.58 -8.54 -10.89
N ARG A 41 1.84 -8.11 -11.91
CA ARG A 41 2.35 -7.87 -13.26
C ARG A 41 1.83 -6.54 -13.79
N THR A 42 2.74 -5.68 -14.26
CA THR A 42 2.41 -4.45 -14.99
C THR A 42 2.36 -4.70 -16.50
N ASP A 43 3.29 -5.50 -17.01
CA ASP A 43 3.33 -5.99 -18.39
C ASP A 43 3.87 -7.44 -18.44
N PRO A 44 3.85 -8.14 -19.59
CA PRO A 44 4.30 -9.53 -19.66
C PRO A 44 5.72 -9.81 -19.16
N LEU A 45 6.61 -8.82 -19.24
CA LEU A 45 8.04 -8.96 -18.88
C LEU A 45 8.35 -8.39 -17.50
N ASN A 46 7.51 -7.47 -16.99
CA ASN A 46 7.71 -6.81 -15.71
C ASN A 46 6.73 -7.33 -14.67
N PHE A 47 7.19 -8.28 -13.89
CA PHE A 47 6.43 -8.90 -12.81
C PHE A 47 7.30 -9.12 -11.57
N ARG A 48 6.64 -9.27 -10.44
CA ARG A 48 7.22 -9.70 -9.16
C ARG A 48 6.28 -10.69 -8.51
N GLU A 49 6.85 -11.60 -7.73
CA GLU A 49 6.07 -12.60 -7.02
C GLU A 49 6.37 -12.59 -5.51
N THR A 50 5.41 -13.07 -4.74
CA THR A 50 5.58 -13.32 -3.31
C THR A 50 6.30 -14.65 -3.10
N THR A 51 6.80 -14.86 -1.88
CA THR A 51 7.14 -16.22 -1.41
C THR A 51 5.89 -17.11 -1.43
N THR A 52 6.09 -18.40 -1.45
CA THR A 52 4.99 -19.36 -1.42
C THR A 52 4.52 -19.54 0.04
N ASP A 53 3.23 -19.31 0.29
CA ASP A 53 2.59 -19.69 1.55
C ASP A 53 2.27 -21.18 1.50
N THR A 54 2.80 -21.93 2.47
CA THR A 54 2.68 -23.38 2.54
C THR A 54 1.61 -23.88 3.51
N GLU A 55 1.01 -22.98 4.31
CA GLU A 55 0.14 -23.32 5.44
C GLU A 55 -1.26 -22.69 5.36
N GLY A 56 -1.38 -21.49 4.79
CA GLY A 56 -2.61 -20.69 4.80
C GLY A 56 -3.81 -21.27 4.06
N GLY A 57 -3.58 -22.27 3.19
CA GLY A 57 -4.65 -22.97 2.49
C GLY A 57 -5.51 -22.03 1.66
N SER A 58 -6.82 -21.97 1.95
CA SER A 58 -7.77 -21.05 1.29
C SER A 58 -7.70 -19.60 1.81
N TYR A 59 -6.94 -19.35 2.87
CA TYR A 59 -6.78 -18.04 3.52
C TYR A 59 -5.29 -17.69 3.70
N PRO A 60 -4.49 -17.69 2.63
CA PRO A 60 -3.06 -17.44 2.73
C PRO A 60 -2.78 -15.97 3.07
N SER A 61 -1.64 -15.75 3.74
CA SER A 61 -1.18 -14.41 4.11
C SER A 61 0.31 -14.28 3.84
N TRP A 62 0.71 -13.22 3.15
CA TRP A 62 2.11 -12.96 2.81
C TRP A 62 2.66 -11.73 3.50
N ASN A 63 1.86 -10.67 3.60
CA ASN A 63 2.30 -9.34 4.06
C ASN A 63 3.63 -8.93 3.40
N GLN A 64 3.80 -9.27 2.13
CA GLN A 64 5.04 -9.10 1.39
C GLN A 64 4.97 -7.96 0.41
N LYS A 65 6.00 -7.13 0.44
CA LYS A 65 6.17 -5.95 -0.38
C LYS A 65 6.86 -6.31 -1.70
N LEU A 66 6.27 -5.89 -2.80
CA LEU A 66 6.76 -6.03 -4.16
C LEU A 66 7.01 -4.65 -4.76
N ALA A 67 8.17 -4.43 -5.34
CA ALA A 67 8.51 -3.20 -6.05
C ALA A 67 8.49 -3.48 -7.56
N LEU A 68 7.71 -2.70 -8.30
CA LEU A 68 7.57 -2.78 -9.75
C LEU A 68 7.75 -1.40 -10.39
N ASP A 69 8.17 -1.39 -11.63
CA ASP A 69 8.13 -0.20 -12.47
C ASP A 69 6.85 -0.26 -13.32
N MET A 70 6.08 0.80 -13.30
CA MET A 70 4.84 0.91 -14.04
C MET A 70 4.99 2.00 -15.12
N SER A 71 4.76 1.66 -16.39
CA SER A 71 4.74 2.65 -17.45
C SER A 71 3.66 3.71 -17.19
N ILE A 72 3.92 4.97 -17.54
CA ILE A 72 2.94 6.06 -17.45
C ILE A 72 1.68 5.82 -18.32
N ARG A 73 1.78 4.89 -19.28
CA ARG A 73 0.65 4.51 -20.16
C ARG A 73 -0.14 3.32 -19.63
N GLU A 74 0.33 2.71 -18.58
CA GLU A 74 -0.35 1.54 -17.99
C GLU A 74 -1.65 1.98 -17.33
N THR A 75 -2.72 1.25 -17.60
CA THR A 75 -4.05 1.54 -17.05
C THR A 75 -4.49 0.53 -16.00
N CYS A 76 -3.77 -0.59 -15.90
CA CYS A 76 -4.20 -1.70 -15.08
C CYS A 76 -3.02 -2.60 -14.70
N ILE A 77 -3.02 -3.09 -13.47
CA ILE A 77 -2.08 -4.09 -12.96
C ILE A 77 -2.81 -5.41 -12.81
N THR A 78 -2.19 -6.50 -13.23
CA THR A 78 -2.75 -7.84 -13.07
C THR A 78 -2.17 -8.49 -11.81
N LEU A 79 -3.04 -9.04 -10.98
CA LEU A 79 -2.71 -9.84 -9.80
C LEU A 79 -3.16 -11.27 -10.08
N GLU A 80 -2.24 -12.22 -10.04
CA GLU A 80 -2.50 -13.64 -10.30
C GLU A 80 -2.16 -14.46 -9.05
N VAL A 81 -3.09 -15.28 -8.60
CA VAL A 81 -2.85 -16.24 -7.53
C VAL A 81 -2.54 -17.58 -8.14
N HIS A 82 -1.37 -18.11 -7.81
CA HIS A 82 -0.88 -19.40 -8.27
C HIS A 82 -0.94 -20.42 -7.15
N CYS A 83 -1.25 -21.66 -7.49
CA CYS A 83 -1.05 -22.83 -6.63
C CYS A 83 0.05 -23.69 -7.23
N ARG A 84 1.17 -23.83 -6.50
CA ARG A 84 2.37 -24.53 -6.95
C ARG A 84 2.50 -25.89 -6.29
N THR A 85 2.70 -26.91 -7.09
CA THR A 85 3.08 -28.25 -6.65
C THR A 85 4.41 -28.61 -7.29
N LEU A 86 5.02 -29.74 -6.90
CA LEU A 86 6.29 -30.21 -7.46
C LEU A 86 6.29 -30.34 -8.99
N SER A 87 5.13 -30.56 -9.59
CA SER A 87 5.00 -30.85 -11.03
C SER A 87 4.12 -29.84 -11.79
N VAL A 88 3.38 -28.96 -11.10
CA VAL A 88 2.42 -28.06 -11.74
C VAL A 88 2.40 -26.70 -11.06
N ASP A 89 2.52 -25.65 -11.87
CA ASP A 89 2.19 -24.27 -11.50
C ASP A 89 0.86 -23.91 -12.17
N ARG A 90 -0.15 -23.57 -11.37
CA ARG A 90 -1.50 -23.34 -11.86
C ARG A 90 -2.05 -22.02 -11.35
N ILE A 91 -2.50 -21.16 -12.26
CA ILE A 91 -3.29 -19.98 -11.91
C ILE A 91 -4.65 -20.46 -11.40
N ILE A 92 -5.02 -20.05 -10.19
CA ILE A 92 -6.29 -20.36 -9.55
C ILE A 92 -7.21 -19.18 -9.43
N GLY A 93 -6.68 -17.97 -9.54
CA GLY A 93 -7.45 -16.75 -9.52
C GLY A 93 -6.68 -15.58 -10.11
N SER A 94 -7.36 -14.65 -10.75
CA SER A 94 -6.79 -13.42 -11.27
C SER A 94 -7.70 -12.24 -11.02
N ALA A 95 -7.12 -11.07 -10.79
CA ALA A 95 -7.83 -9.81 -10.67
C ALA A 95 -7.08 -8.72 -11.44
N ARG A 96 -7.81 -7.73 -11.93
CA ARG A 96 -7.25 -6.52 -12.53
C ARG A 96 -7.47 -5.36 -11.59
N MET A 97 -6.38 -4.70 -11.22
CA MET A 97 -6.36 -3.52 -10.37
C MET A 97 -6.19 -2.28 -11.28
N PRO A 98 -7.25 -1.47 -11.48
CA PRO A 98 -7.16 -0.24 -12.27
C PRO A 98 -6.19 0.76 -11.62
N VAL A 99 -5.40 1.44 -12.44
CA VAL A 99 -4.47 2.48 -11.95
C VAL A 99 -5.24 3.65 -11.33
N SER A 100 -6.46 3.92 -11.79
CA SER A 100 -7.35 4.95 -11.23
C SER A 100 -7.72 4.73 -9.75
N ASP A 101 -7.60 3.51 -9.23
CA ASP A 101 -7.98 3.19 -7.86
C ASP A 101 -6.91 3.64 -6.82
N PHE A 102 -5.71 3.99 -7.28
CA PHE A 102 -4.64 4.46 -6.41
C PHE A 102 -3.82 5.63 -6.98
N MET A 103 -4.14 6.09 -8.20
CA MET A 103 -3.47 7.21 -8.85
C MET A 103 -4.49 8.12 -9.52
N GLY A 104 -4.35 9.44 -9.30
CA GLY A 104 -5.21 10.45 -9.92
C GLY A 104 -5.16 11.76 -9.15
N GLY A 105 -5.87 12.79 -9.63
CA GLY A 105 -5.80 14.15 -9.09
C GLY A 105 -6.24 14.33 -7.62
N TYR A 106 -6.89 13.33 -7.03
CA TYR A 106 -7.37 13.36 -5.64
C TYR A 106 -6.45 12.65 -4.65
N PHE A 107 -5.48 11.85 -5.14
CA PHE A 107 -4.57 11.13 -4.27
C PHE A 107 -3.30 11.95 -4.01
N PRO A 108 -2.97 12.25 -2.72
CA PRO A 108 -1.70 12.87 -2.39
C PRO A 108 -0.52 12.00 -2.83
N GLU A 109 0.61 12.63 -3.15
CA GLU A 109 1.84 11.91 -3.47
C GLU A 109 2.26 10.97 -2.33
N GLY A 110 2.54 9.71 -2.67
CA GLY A 110 2.92 8.68 -1.70
C GLY A 110 1.77 8.18 -0.82
N TYR A 111 0.53 8.50 -1.17
CA TYR A 111 -0.65 7.98 -0.46
C TYR A 111 -0.67 6.45 -0.51
N LEU A 112 -1.02 5.83 0.61
CA LEU A 112 -1.15 4.38 0.74
C LEU A 112 -2.63 4.01 0.62
N SER A 113 -3.00 3.35 -0.47
CA SER A 113 -4.35 2.82 -0.70
C SER A 113 -4.42 1.37 -0.24
N PHE A 114 -5.49 0.99 0.47
CA PHE A 114 -5.84 -0.40 0.78
C PHE A 114 -7.00 -0.82 -0.11
N LEU A 115 -6.81 -1.89 -0.86
CA LEU A 115 -7.72 -2.32 -1.92
C LEU A 115 -7.99 -3.81 -1.80
N SER A 116 -9.23 -4.22 -2.12
CA SER A 116 -9.65 -5.61 -2.17
C SER A 116 -10.32 -5.89 -3.51
N TYR A 117 -9.90 -6.95 -4.18
CA TYR A 117 -10.44 -7.33 -5.48
C TYR A 117 -10.94 -8.76 -5.45
N ARG A 118 -12.09 -8.95 -6.08
CA ARG A 118 -12.60 -10.28 -6.34
C ARG A 118 -11.79 -10.95 -7.43
N LEU A 119 -11.29 -12.14 -7.13
CA LEU A 119 -10.57 -12.98 -8.07
C LEU A 119 -11.55 -13.73 -9.01
N LYS A 120 -11.10 -13.97 -10.21
CA LYS A 120 -11.78 -14.87 -11.17
C LYS A 120 -10.87 -16.04 -11.50
N ASP A 121 -11.44 -17.24 -11.52
CA ASP A 121 -10.74 -18.43 -11.96
C ASP A 121 -10.50 -18.38 -13.50
N PRO A 122 -9.69 -19.30 -14.06
CA PRO A 122 -9.45 -19.35 -15.51
C PRO A 122 -10.70 -19.56 -16.38
N LYS A 123 -11.82 -19.96 -15.79
CA LYS A 123 -13.12 -20.12 -16.48
C LYS A 123 -14.00 -18.87 -16.35
N GLY A 124 -13.54 -17.86 -15.60
CA GLY A 124 -14.25 -16.59 -15.37
C GLY A 124 -15.19 -16.59 -14.15
N TYR A 125 -15.27 -17.68 -13.38
CA TYR A 125 -16.07 -17.74 -12.17
C TYR A 125 -15.35 -17.04 -11.00
N GLU A 126 -16.13 -16.49 -10.07
CA GLU A 126 -15.60 -15.86 -8.85
C GLU A 126 -14.86 -16.89 -7.98
N ASN A 127 -13.69 -16.50 -7.48
CA ASN A 127 -12.80 -17.39 -6.72
C ASN A 127 -12.05 -16.67 -5.58
N GLY A 128 -12.79 -16.18 -4.60
CA GLY A 128 -12.20 -15.52 -3.45
C GLY A 128 -11.87 -14.04 -3.68
N ILE A 129 -11.14 -13.47 -2.72
CA ILE A 129 -10.77 -12.06 -2.67
C ILE A 129 -9.26 -11.96 -2.42
N ILE A 130 -8.60 -11.01 -3.07
CA ILE A 130 -7.23 -10.62 -2.78
C ILE A 130 -7.21 -9.24 -2.12
N ASN A 131 -6.45 -9.11 -1.04
CA ASN A 131 -6.25 -7.88 -0.27
C ASN A 131 -4.82 -7.38 -0.50
N VAL A 132 -4.69 -6.12 -0.92
CA VAL A 132 -3.40 -5.48 -1.18
C VAL A 132 -3.37 -4.07 -0.62
N SER A 133 -2.17 -3.56 -0.37
CA SER A 133 -1.98 -2.12 -0.29
C SER A 133 -1.02 -1.66 -1.37
N VAL A 134 -1.25 -0.46 -1.89
CA VAL A 134 -0.48 0.08 -3.00
C VAL A 134 -0.16 1.55 -2.78
N ARG A 135 1.04 1.96 -3.18
CA ARG A 135 1.44 3.37 -3.26
C ARG A 135 2.45 3.60 -4.37
N LEU A 136 2.43 4.81 -4.92
CA LEU A 136 3.50 5.30 -5.76
C LEU A 136 4.66 5.78 -4.89
N ARG A 137 5.88 5.37 -5.22
CA ARG A 137 7.08 5.93 -4.60
C ARG A 137 7.40 7.26 -5.26
N ALA A 138 7.69 8.26 -4.44
CA ALA A 138 8.27 9.49 -4.95
C ALA A 138 9.63 9.17 -5.63
N PRO A 139 9.93 9.78 -6.79
CA PRO A 139 11.23 9.64 -7.41
C PRO A 139 12.36 9.96 -6.41
N GLU A 140 13.44 9.18 -6.42
CA GLU A 140 14.55 9.33 -5.44
C GLU A 140 15.15 10.72 -5.39
N TYR A 141 15.12 11.46 -6.50
CA TYR A 141 15.65 12.84 -6.54
C TYR A 141 14.82 13.80 -5.66
N LEU A 142 13.50 13.56 -5.49
CA LEU A 142 12.65 14.34 -4.57
C LEU A 142 12.92 13.98 -3.11
N ALA A 143 13.21 12.72 -2.83
CA ALA A 143 13.60 12.28 -1.49
C ALA A 143 14.92 12.93 -1.03
N ARG A 144 15.86 13.13 -1.95
CA ARG A 144 17.14 13.85 -1.68
C ARG A 144 16.90 15.34 -1.39
N LYS A 145 15.98 16.01 -2.10
CA LYS A 145 15.66 17.42 -1.85
C LYS A 145 15.02 17.67 -0.48
N LYS A 146 14.17 16.76 0.01
CA LYS A 146 13.59 16.87 1.36
C LYS A 146 14.62 16.75 2.49
N LYS A 147 15.76 16.11 2.25
CA LYS A 147 16.83 15.94 3.25
C LYS A 147 17.76 17.15 3.41
N VAL A 148 17.67 18.11 2.49
CA VAL A 148 18.57 19.30 2.44
C VAL A 148 17.91 20.57 3.02
N ILE A 149 16.59 20.57 3.30
CA ILE A 149 15.90 21.76 3.78
C ILE A 149 15.35 21.48 5.19
N LEU A 150 16.26 21.38 6.15
CA LEU A 150 16.02 21.71 7.55
C LEU A 150 17.13 22.66 7.97
N PRO A 151 16.89 23.98 7.97
CA PRO A 151 17.76 24.88 8.73
C PRO A 151 17.55 24.51 10.20
N GLU A 152 18.63 24.07 10.86
CA GLU A 152 18.67 24.01 12.32
C GLU A 152 18.46 25.44 12.86
N HIS A 153 17.24 25.77 13.22
CA HIS A 153 17.01 26.90 14.09
C HIS A 153 17.57 26.55 15.48
N LYS A 154 18.81 26.94 15.71
CA LYS A 154 19.33 27.10 17.05
C LYS A 154 18.49 28.18 17.72
N CYS A 155 17.52 27.77 18.48
CA CYS A 155 16.81 28.67 19.39
C CYS A 155 17.74 28.97 20.58
N SER A 156 18.53 30.02 20.44
CA SER A 156 19.20 30.67 21.57
C SER A 156 18.25 31.69 22.11
N THR A 157 17.42 31.32 23.09
CA THR A 157 16.62 32.26 23.87
C THR A 157 17.02 32.18 25.33
N SER A 158 17.97 33.01 25.70
CA SER A 158 18.09 33.50 27.04
C SER A 158 17.08 34.68 27.17
N GLN A 159 15.91 34.43 27.71
CA GLN A 159 15.05 35.51 28.27
C GLN A 159 14.87 35.25 29.75
N PRO A 160 15.02 36.33 30.60
CA PRO A 160 14.85 36.22 32.03
C PRO A 160 13.37 36.02 32.39
N ALA A 161 13.13 35.14 33.36
CA ALA A 161 11.82 34.87 33.92
C ALA A 161 11.19 36.15 34.51
N LEU A 162 10.09 36.60 33.92
CA LEU A 162 9.17 37.56 34.55
C LEU A 162 8.25 36.77 35.49
N ALA A 163 8.35 37.07 36.78
CA ALA A 163 7.48 36.52 37.80
C ALA A 163 6.03 36.94 37.55
N LEU A 164 5.12 35.99 37.48
CA LEU A 164 3.68 36.18 37.49
C LEU A 164 3.20 36.32 38.93
N PRO A 165 2.25 37.26 39.21
CA PRO A 165 1.68 37.40 40.55
C PRO A 165 0.76 36.23 40.89
N ALA A 166 0.77 35.81 42.16
CA ALA A 166 -0.10 34.79 42.72
C ALA A 166 -1.57 35.25 42.62
N ILE A 167 -2.41 34.40 42.07
CA ILE A 167 -3.86 34.58 42.10
C ILE A 167 -4.43 33.64 43.16
N ASP A 168 -5.14 34.28 44.11
CA ASP A 168 -5.83 33.65 45.23
C ASP A 168 -6.82 32.56 44.79
N GLY A 169 -6.82 31.46 45.56
CA GLY A 169 -7.74 30.39 45.43
C GLY A 169 -9.19 30.78 45.68
N LYS A 170 -10.05 30.51 44.72
CA LYS A 170 -11.48 30.32 44.96
C LYS A 170 -11.91 29.01 44.34
N ASN A 171 -12.41 28.15 45.22
CA ASN A 171 -13.10 26.92 44.98
C ASN A 171 -14.19 27.09 43.92
N TYR A 172 -14.19 26.20 42.92
CA TYR A 172 -15.39 25.85 42.19
C TYR A 172 -15.65 24.36 42.36
N ASP A 173 -16.59 24.08 43.28
CA ASP A 173 -17.24 22.80 43.43
C ASP A 173 -18.17 22.56 42.25
N GLY A 174 -18.20 21.34 41.75
CA GLY A 174 -19.36 20.70 41.13
C GLY A 174 -19.49 20.86 39.62
N VAL A 175 -18.91 19.93 38.87
CA VAL A 175 -19.51 19.43 37.62
C VAL A 175 -19.53 17.91 37.67
N ASP A 176 -20.73 17.41 37.84
CA ASP A 176 -21.13 16.00 37.86
C ASP A 176 -21.04 15.42 36.42
N TRP A 177 -20.21 14.35 36.21
CA TRP A 177 -19.99 13.69 34.93
C TRP A 177 -20.72 12.35 34.81
N ASP A 178 -21.89 12.21 35.48
CA ASP A 178 -22.75 11.02 35.35
C ASP A 178 -24.05 11.35 34.61
N SER A 179 -24.00 11.51 33.28
CA SER A 179 -25.19 11.26 32.45
C SER A 179 -24.86 11.30 30.94
N CYS A 180 -24.23 10.28 30.41
CA CYS A 180 -24.32 9.98 28.99
C CYS A 180 -24.20 8.47 28.75
N SER A 181 -25.23 7.76 29.27
CA SER A 181 -25.46 6.35 28.92
C SER A 181 -26.94 6.19 28.68
N LYS A 182 -27.33 6.32 27.38
CA LYS A 182 -28.57 5.80 26.76
C LYS A 182 -28.91 6.63 25.52
N TYR A 183 -28.52 6.10 24.34
CA TYR A 183 -29.39 5.84 23.18
C TYR A 183 -28.52 5.13 22.15
#